data_5829911dd575cabc38b8f04df96e5eaf
#
_entry.id   5829911dd575cabc38b8f04df96e5eaf
#
_cell.length_a   1.000
_cell.length_b   1.000
_cell.length_c   1.000
_cell.angle_alpha   90.00
_cell.angle_beta   90.00
_cell.angle_gamma   90.00
#
_symmetry.space_group_name_H-M   'P 1'
#
loop_
_entity.id
_entity.type
_entity.pdbx_description
1 polymer ?
#
loop_
_entity_poly.entity_id
_entity_poly.type
_entity_poly.pdbx_seq_one_letter_code
_entity_poly.pdbx_strand_id
1 'polypeptide(L)'
;MMKMLLTASACMIALGAQAQDLPAKYAEKGKVVVANTPNYPPMEYRDPATNELMGLDIDLGKALAAHLKTQVEWSEIGFEQMVSSLNTGRIDLVLSGMSDLPARRETMDFVDYMTSGAQFYVSAKRAAEFKEMTDFCGKTVGMSRRTSFPDEAAKWSAENCEAKGKPALNIVGTEGSADARTQLKQGRLDAAVQGSETLPYLLTLEPDTYAIVGTPFTSVYQGIGFSKDAPELRDAFAGALKALMDSGE
;
A
#
# COMPACT_ATOMS: atom_id res chain seq x y z
N MET A 1 56.37 38.40 -31.99
CA MET A 1 55.56 37.18 -32.03
C MET A 1 54.86 37.03 -30.70
N MET A 2 53.60 37.42 -30.63
CA MET A 2 52.84 37.47 -29.42
C MET A 2 51.76 36.34 -29.50
N LYS A 3 51.90 35.30 -28.66
CA LYS A 3 50.97 34.15 -28.61
C LYS A 3 49.78 34.53 -27.74
N MET A 4 48.62 34.60 -28.37
CA MET A 4 47.34 34.79 -27.74
C MET A 4 46.85 33.43 -27.22
N LEU A 5 46.75 33.22 -25.88
CA LEU A 5 46.09 32.08 -25.27
C LEU A 5 44.59 32.38 -25.23
N LEU A 6 43.81 31.61 -25.98
CA LEU A 6 42.35 31.53 -25.80
C LEU A 6 42.07 30.55 -24.67
N THR A 7 41.54 31.06 -23.55
CA THR A 7 40.92 30.25 -22.48
C THR A 7 39.46 29.97 -22.85
N ALA A 8 39.19 28.72 -23.23
CA ALA A 8 37.79 28.26 -23.38
C ALA A 8 37.20 27.99 -22.02
N SER A 9 36.26 28.85 -21.61
CA SER A 9 35.44 28.65 -20.38
C SER A 9 34.32 27.65 -20.69
N ALA A 10 34.46 26.44 -20.18
CA ALA A 10 33.40 25.42 -20.26
C ALA A 10 32.29 25.77 -19.26
N CYS A 11 31.16 26.26 -19.75
CA CYS A 11 29.94 26.43 -18.98
C CYS A 11 29.33 25.04 -18.72
N MET A 12 29.52 24.48 -17.51
CA MET A 12 28.79 23.30 -17.09
C MET A 12 27.32 23.75 -16.82
N ILE A 13 26.46 23.41 -17.76
CA ILE A 13 25.01 23.51 -17.52
C ILE A 13 24.66 22.35 -16.58
N ALA A 14 24.48 22.62 -15.29
CA ALA A 14 23.88 21.68 -14.38
C ALA A 14 22.41 21.53 -14.82
N LEU A 15 22.09 20.39 -15.45
CA LEU A 15 20.68 19.95 -15.56
C LEU A 15 20.21 19.64 -14.13
N GLY A 16 19.70 20.65 -13.44
CA GLY A 16 18.88 20.46 -12.27
C GLY A 16 17.64 19.69 -12.72
N ALA A 17 17.37 18.53 -12.10
CA ALA A 17 16.06 17.89 -12.20
C ALA A 17 15.04 18.94 -11.74
N GLN A 18 14.30 19.51 -12.68
CA GLN A 18 13.19 20.40 -12.33
C GLN A 18 12.14 19.53 -11.65
N ALA A 19 11.83 19.83 -10.39
CA ALA A 19 10.63 19.32 -9.75
C ALA A 19 9.46 19.68 -10.67
N GLN A 20 8.71 18.67 -11.08
CA GLN A 20 7.60 18.87 -12.01
C GLN A 20 6.49 19.57 -11.21
N ASP A 21 6.12 20.78 -11.64
CA ASP A 21 5.05 21.54 -10.98
C ASP A 21 3.71 20.80 -11.08
N LEU A 22 2.84 21.03 -10.11
CA LEU A 22 1.48 20.49 -10.14
C LEU A 22 0.75 21.01 -11.39
N PRO A 23 0.08 20.14 -12.19
CA PRO A 23 -0.63 20.58 -13.40
C PRO A 23 -1.67 21.68 -13.09
N ALA A 24 -1.81 22.64 -14.00
CA ALA A 24 -2.64 23.84 -13.82
C ALA A 24 -4.07 23.52 -13.33
N LYS A 25 -4.68 22.47 -13.87
CA LYS A 25 -6.00 21.96 -13.45
C LYS A 25 -6.12 21.74 -11.93
N TYR A 26 -5.08 21.22 -11.29
CA TYR A 26 -5.06 20.93 -9.84
C TYR A 26 -4.57 22.13 -9.04
N ALA A 27 -3.63 22.90 -9.60
CA ALA A 27 -3.15 24.13 -8.98
C ALA A 27 -4.28 25.17 -8.85
N GLU A 28 -5.12 25.34 -9.89
CA GLU A 28 -6.28 26.22 -9.88
C GLU A 28 -7.36 25.78 -8.89
N LYS A 29 -7.58 24.45 -8.74
CA LYS A 29 -8.50 23.90 -7.72
C LYS A 29 -7.96 24.06 -6.30
N GLY A 30 -6.64 24.24 -6.12
CA GLY A 30 -5.96 24.31 -4.83
C GLY A 30 -6.02 23.01 -4.02
N LYS A 31 -6.50 21.91 -4.60
CA LYS A 31 -6.63 20.61 -3.95
C LYS A 31 -6.58 19.44 -4.92
N VAL A 32 -6.21 18.28 -4.39
CA VAL A 32 -6.35 16.96 -5.02
C VAL A 32 -7.26 16.08 -4.18
N VAL A 33 -8.15 15.32 -4.83
CA VAL A 33 -9.07 14.39 -4.15
C VAL A 33 -8.41 13.03 -4.08
N VAL A 34 -8.13 12.57 -2.87
CA VAL A 34 -7.37 11.34 -2.59
C VAL A 34 -8.29 10.29 -1.95
N ALA A 35 -8.44 9.14 -2.59
CA ALA A 35 -9.20 8.04 -2.03
C ALA A 35 -8.40 7.24 -1.02
N ASN A 36 -9.06 6.89 0.09
CA ASN A 36 -8.57 5.91 1.06
C ASN A 36 -9.70 5.09 1.67
N THR A 37 -9.33 3.99 2.36
CA THR A 37 -10.25 3.17 3.17
C THR A 37 -9.68 3.06 4.59
N PRO A 38 -10.13 3.87 5.57
CA PRO A 38 -9.47 4.01 6.87
C PRO A 38 -9.76 2.84 7.83
N ASN A 39 -9.38 1.63 7.45
CA ASN A 39 -9.52 0.40 8.23
C ASN A 39 -8.26 -0.47 8.28
N TYR A 40 -7.12 0.09 7.87
CA TYR A 40 -5.85 -0.63 7.67
C TYR A 40 -4.67 0.00 8.45
N PRO A 41 -4.73 0.04 9.79
CA PRO A 41 -3.66 0.59 10.60
C PRO A 41 -2.35 -0.23 10.47
N PRO A 42 -1.19 0.45 10.47
CA PRO A 42 -0.94 1.87 10.66
C PRO A 42 -0.94 2.69 9.36
N MET A 43 -1.38 2.12 8.23
CA MET A 43 -1.35 2.79 6.93
C MET A 43 -2.38 3.92 6.85
N GLU A 44 -3.65 3.59 7.08
CA GLU A 44 -4.75 4.55 7.17
C GLU A 44 -5.83 4.03 8.13
N TYR A 45 -6.19 4.84 9.09
CA TYR A 45 -7.21 4.51 10.08
C TYR A 45 -7.76 5.76 10.75
N ARG A 46 -8.88 5.58 11.45
CA ARG A 46 -9.40 6.63 12.33
C ARG A 46 -8.98 6.34 13.76
N ASP A 47 -8.44 7.36 14.42
CA ASP A 47 -8.14 7.30 15.85
C ASP A 47 -9.44 7.03 16.62
N PRO A 48 -9.51 6.00 17.46
CA PRO A 48 -10.75 5.63 18.16
C PRO A 48 -11.18 6.65 19.21
N ALA A 49 -10.30 7.52 19.70
CA ALA A 49 -10.61 8.52 20.71
C ALA A 49 -11.01 9.86 20.10
N THR A 50 -10.35 10.30 19.03
CA THR A 50 -10.55 11.61 18.40
C THR A 50 -11.33 11.55 17.10
N ASN A 51 -11.46 10.36 16.49
CA ASN A 51 -11.99 10.13 15.16
C ASN A 51 -11.18 10.83 14.04
N GLU A 52 -9.98 11.28 14.32
CA GLU A 52 -9.08 11.87 13.32
C GLU A 52 -8.57 10.80 12.36
N LEU A 53 -8.42 11.18 11.09
CA LEU A 53 -7.83 10.34 10.06
C LEU A 53 -6.30 10.39 10.20
N MET A 54 -5.70 9.22 10.40
CA MET A 54 -4.28 9.04 10.73
C MET A 54 -3.66 7.89 9.94
N GLY A 55 -2.35 7.87 9.92
CA GLY A 55 -1.55 6.78 9.39
C GLY A 55 -0.52 7.23 8.36
N LEU A 56 0.35 6.30 7.96
CA LEU A 56 1.46 6.56 7.05
C LEU A 56 0.98 7.15 5.72
N ASP A 57 -0.07 6.60 5.12
CA ASP A 57 -0.62 7.09 3.85
C ASP A 57 -1.20 8.51 4.00
N ILE A 58 -1.79 8.79 5.17
CA ILE A 58 -2.34 10.12 5.47
C ILE A 58 -1.22 11.14 5.61
N ASP A 59 -0.16 10.80 6.32
CA ASP A 59 0.97 11.70 6.55
C ASP A 59 1.78 11.90 5.27
N LEU A 60 2.01 10.82 4.50
CA LEU A 60 2.63 10.89 3.18
C LEU A 60 1.82 11.78 2.22
N GLY A 61 0.50 11.60 2.17
CA GLY A 61 -0.36 12.42 1.33
C GLY A 61 -0.29 13.91 1.70
N LYS A 62 -0.27 14.24 3.01
CA LYS A 62 -0.10 15.62 3.49
C LYS A 62 1.27 16.19 3.12
N ALA A 63 2.36 15.43 3.30
CA ALA A 63 3.71 15.86 2.96
C ALA A 63 3.87 16.13 1.46
N LEU A 64 3.38 15.21 0.62
CA LEU A 64 3.38 15.37 -0.84
C LEU A 64 2.59 16.61 -1.28
N ALA A 65 1.40 16.81 -0.72
CA ALA A 65 0.57 17.98 -1.04
C ALA A 65 1.23 19.30 -0.59
N ALA A 66 1.85 19.31 0.58
CA ALA A 66 2.59 20.48 1.07
C ALA A 66 3.77 20.83 0.13
N HIS A 67 4.53 19.80 -0.30
CA HIS A 67 5.62 19.98 -1.27
C HIS A 67 5.11 20.55 -2.60
N LEU A 68 3.98 20.06 -3.10
CA LEU A 68 3.33 20.50 -4.34
C LEU A 68 2.49 21.79 -4.17
N LYS A 69 2.48 22.41 -2.97
CA LYS A 69 1.72 23.62 -2.64
C LYS A 69 0.22 23.49 -2.92
N THR A 70 -0.35 22.35 -2.62
CA THR A 70 -1.78 22.04 -2.75
C THR A 70 -2.33 21.46 -1.44
N GLN A 71 -3.60 21.11 -1.40
CA GLN A 71 -4.25 20.46 -0.27
C GLN A 71 -4.77 19.09 -0.65
N VAL A 72 -4.86 18.18 0.32
CA VAL A 72 -5.53 16.89 0.17
C VAL A 72 -6.99 17.01 0.63
N GLU A 73 -7.91 16.62 -0.22
CA GLU A 73 -9.29 16.31 0.16
C GLU A 73 -9.43 14.79 0.22
N TRP A 74 -9.56 14.24 1.42
CA TRP A 74 -9.72 12.80 1.61
C TRP A 74 -11.13 12.34 1.24
N SER A 75 -11.22 11.35 0.34
CA SER A 75 -12.44 10.67 -0.06
C SER A 75 -12.45 9.25 0.48
N GLU A 76 -13.18 9.04 1.58
CA GLU A 76 -13.30 7.72 2.20
C GLU A 76 -14.30 6.86 1.43
N ILE A 77 -13.81 5.87 0.72
CA ILE A 77 -14.61 4.95 -0.10
C ILE A 77 -14.15 3.50 0.11
N GLY A 78 -15.01 2.55 -0.25
CA GLY A 78 -14.62 1.14 -0.23
C GLY A 78 -13.48 0.85 -1.20
N PHE A 79 -12.54 0.02 -0.79
CA PHE A 79 -11.34 -0.30 -1.58
C PHE A 79 -11.68 -0.76 -3.00
N GLU A 80 -12.74 -1.55 -3.16
CA GLU A 80 -13.23 -2.05 -4.44
C GLU A 80 -13.78 -0.97 -5.38
N GLN A 81 -14.10 0.21 -4.85
CA GLN A 81 -14.65 1.33 -5.62
C GLN A 81 -13.55 2.27 -6.14
N MET A 82 -12.32 2.14 -5.65
CA MET A 82 -11.24 3.09 -5.92
C MET A 82 -10.90 3.16 -7.41
N VAL A 83 -10.67 2.00 -8.06
CA VAL A 83 -10.30 1.96 -9.48
C VAL A 83 -11.40 2.56 -10.36
N SER A 84 -12.67 2.23 -10.10
CA SER A 84 -13.79 2.79 -10.85
C SER A 84 -13.98 4.29 -10.60
N SER A 85 -13.76 4.75 -9.37
CA SER A 85 -13.83 6.17 -9.01
C SER A 85 -12.71 6.98 -9.65
N LEU A 86 -11.51 6.40 -9.74
CA LEU A 86 -10.36 6.99 -10.42
C LEU A 86 -10.65 7.15 -11.94
N ASN A 87 -11.11 6.07 -12.58
CA ASN A 87 -11.40 6.06 -14.02
C ASN A 87 -12.55 6.99 -14.41
N THR A 88 -13.48 7.27 -13.50
CA THR A 88 -14.58 8.22 -13.73
C THR A 88 -14.25 9.65 -13.31
N GLY A 89 -13.04 9.91 -12.81
CA GLY A 89 -12.59 11.24 -12.36
C GLY A 89 -13.30 11.75 -11.10
N ARG A 90 -13.93 10.87 -10.32
CA ARG A 90 -14.52 11.20 -9.02
C ARG A 90 -13.46 11.49 -7.98
N ILE A 91 -12.31 10.82 -8.10
CA ILE A 91 -11.09 11.04 -7.33
C ILE A 91 -9.94 11.29 -8.29
N ASP A 92 -8.89 11.96 -7.82
CA ASP A 92 -7.72 12.30 -8.63
C ASP A 92 -6.60 11.26 -8.49
N LEU A 93 -6.47 10.64 -7.32
CA LEU A 93 -5.51 9.57 -7.04
C LEU A 93 -5.98 8.66 -5.90
N VAL A 94 -5.31 7.51 -5.77
CA VAL A 94 -5.52 6.54 -4.69
C VAL A 94 -4.27 6.48 -3.82
N LEU A 95 -4.43 6.63 -2.51
CA LEU A 95 -3.38 6.41 -1.52
C LEU A 95 -3.99 5.62 -0.35
N SER A 96 -3.88 4.29 -0.41
CA SER A 96 -4.57 3.34 0.48
C SER A 96 -3.94 1.95 0.42
N GLY A 97 -2.62 1.85 0.65
CA GLY A 97 -1.92 0.57 0.66
C GLY A 97 -2.12 -0.27 -0.60
N MET A 98 -2.32 0.37 -1.76
CA MET A 98 -2.69 -0.35 -2.97
C MET A 98 -1.48 -1.02 -3.63
N SER A 99 -1.52 -2.35 -3.74
CA SER A 99 -0.47 -3.12 -4.42
C SER A 99 -0.40 -2.79 -5.90
N ASP A 100 0.80 -2.53 -6.39
CA ASP A 100 1.10 -2.38 -7.80
C ASP A 100 1.19 -3.75 -8.48
N LEU A 101 0.12 -4.14 -9.12
CA LEU A 101 -0.02 -5.44 -9.77
C LEU A 101 -0.13 -5.28 -11.29
N PRO A 102 0.41 -6.23 -12.10
CA PRO A 102 0.27 -6.18 -13.55
C PRO A 102 -1.16 -5.95 -14.03
N ALA A 103 -2.14 -6.64 -13.44
CA ALA A 103 -3.55 -6.47 -13.79
C ALA A 103 -4.09 -5.07 -13.49
N ARG A 104 -3.61 -4.41 -12.44
CA ARG A 104 -3.99 -3.03 -12.12
C ARG A 104 -3.32 -2.03 -13.06
N ARG A 105 -2.09 -2.31 -13.49
CA ARG A 105 -1.36 -1.49 -14.47
C ARG A 105 -2.02 -1.46 -15.85
N GLU A 106 -2.97 -2.33 -16.14
CA GLU A 106 -3.78 -2.23 -17.35
C GLU A 106 -4.69 -0.99 -17.35
N THR A 107 -5.17 -0.56 -16.18
CA THR A 107 -6.18 0.50 -16.01
C THR A 107 -5.70 1.73 -15.26
N MET A 108 -4.55 1.67 -14.58
CA MET A 108 -3.98 2.76 -13.77
C MET A 108 -2.45 2.71 -13.77
N ASP A 109 -1.82 3.80 -13.41
CA ASP A 109 -0.38 3.91 -13.22
C ASP A 109 -0.04 4.06 -11.74
N PHE A 110 1.21 3.79 -11.36
CA PHE A 110 1.67 3.83 -9.98
C PHE A 110 2.93 4.66 -9.78
N VAL A 111 3.03 5.25 -8.59
CA VAL A 111 4.26 5.76 -8.00
C VAL A 111 4.47 4.98 -6.70
N ASP A 112 5.43 4.06 -6.72
CA ASP A 112 5.68 3.15 -5.61
C ASP A 112 6.40 3.86 -4.46
N TYR A 113 5.96 3.62 -3.21
CA TYR A 113 6.54 4.23 -2.02
C TYR A 113 7.01 3.22 -0.97
N MET A 114 6.57 1.97 -1.03
CA MET A 114 7.00 0.92 -0.12
C MET A 114 6.84 -0.48 -0.73
N THR A 115 7.40 -1.49 -0.05
CA THR A 115 7.13 -2.90 -0.33
C THR A 115 6.31 -3.51 0.79
N SER A 116 5.41 -4.43 0.41
CA SER A 116 4.59 -5.23 1.30
C SER A 116 4.62 -6.69 0.85
N GLY A 117 4.09 -7.58 1.70
CA GLY A 117 3.91 -8.99 1.34
C GLY A 117 2.80 -9.61 2.17
N ALA A 118 2.09 -10.56 1.58
CA ALA A 118 1.08 -11.33 2.29
C ALA A 118 1.75 -12.20 3.37
N GLN A 119 1.29 -12.13 4.61
CA GLN A 119 1.86 -12.85 5.73
C GLN A 119 0.80 -13.46 6.62
N PHE A 120 1.05 -14.69 7.08
CA PHE A 120 0.17 -15.39 8.01
C PHE A 120 0.34 -14.91 9.43
N TYR A 121 -0.76 -14.81 10.16
CA TYR A 121 -0.78 -14.64 11.60
C TYR A 121 -1.92 -15.45 12.22
N VAL A 122 -1.78 -15.77 13.48
CA VAL A 122 -2.69 -16.64 14.25
C VAL A 122 -3.05 -15.99 15.57
N SER A 123 -4.07 -16.52 16.27
CA SER A 123 -4.26 -16.21 17.68
C SER A 123 -3.03 -16.69 18.48
N ALA A 124 -2.49 -15.85 19.36
CA ALA A 124 -1.35 -16.20 20.20
C ALA A 124 -1.60 -17.46 21.02
N LYS A 125 -2.85 -17.71 21.44
CA LYS A 125 -3.25 -18.93 22.18
C LYS A 125 -3.01 -20.21 21.39
N ARG A 126 -3.00 -20.13 20.07
CA ARG A 126 -2.82 -21.26 19.16
C ARG A 126 -1.47 -21.27 18.45
N ALA A 127 -0.58 -20.32 18.76
CA ALA A 127 0.71 -20.20 18.07
C ALA A 127 1.55 -21.48 18.10
N ALA A 128 1.45 -22.27 19.17
CA ALA A 128 2.16 -23.54 19.30
C ALA A 128 1.72 -24.63 18.29
N GLU A 129 0.54 -24.49 17.68
CA GLU A 129 0.02 -25.40 16.66
C GLU A 129 0.64 -25.15 15.27
N PHE A 130 1.21 -23.96 15.04
CA PHE A 130 1.69 -23.48 13.75
C PHE A 130 3.15 -23.08 13.82
N LYS A 131 4.05 -24.03 13.62
CA LYS A 131 5.51 -23.80 13.70
C LYS A 131 6.08 -23.34 12.35
N GLU A 132 5.46 -23.78 11.27
CA GLU A 132 5.83 -23.40 9.91
C GLU A 132 4.58 -23.12 9.07
N MET A 133 4.77 -22.43 7.95
CA MET A 133 3.63 -22.02 7.11
C MET A 133 2.88 -23.20 6.52
N THR A 134 3.54 -24.36 6.31
CA THR A 134 2.88 -25.56 5.79
C THR A 134 1.95 -26.26 6.79
N ASP A 135 1.93 -25.81 8.06
CA ASP A 135 0.94 -26.25 9.05
C ASP A 135 -0.45 -25.66 8.76
N PHE A 136 -0.54 -24.67 7.88
CA PHE A 136 -1.81 -24.10 7.42
C PHE A 136 -2.50 -24.95 6.33
N CYS A 137 -1.82 -25.93 5.74
CA CYS A 137 -2.44 -26.82 4.74
C CYS A 137 -3.69 -27.51 5.32
N GLY A 138 -4.84 -27.35 4.65
CA GLY A 138 -6.14 -27.83 5.11
C GLY A 138 -6.82 -26.98 6.19
N LYS A 139 -6.21 -25.86 6.61
CA LYS A 139 -6.78 -24.98 7.63
C LYS A 139 -7.63 -23.87 7.00
N THR A 140 -8.50 -23.31 7.83
CA THR A 140 -9.37 -22.18 7.45
C THR A 140 -8.64 -20.86 7.66
N VAL A 141 -8.34 -20.16 6.55
CA VAL A 141 -7.54 -18.95 6.54
C VAL A 141 -8.37 -17.77 6.03
N GLY A 142 -8.53 -16.75 6.86
CA GLY A 142 -9.30 -15.55 6.54
C GLY A 142 -8.43 -14.43 5.98
N MET A 143 -8.98 -13.70 5.02
CA MET A 143 -8.33 -12.51 4.45
C MET A 143 -9.35 -11.61 3.75
N SER A 144 -9.01 -10.33 3.60
CA SER A 144 -9.89 -9.38 2.93
C SER A 144 -10.16 -9.81 1.48
N ARG A 145 -11.44 -10.04 1.15
CA ARG A 145 -11.89 -10.63 -0.14
C ARG A 145 -11.61 -9.76 -1.35
N ARG A 146 -11.39 -8.46 -1.16
CA ARG A 146 -11.29 -7.47 -2.23
C ARG A 146 -9.86 -6.97 -2.46
N THR A 147 -8.90 -7.67 -1.88
CA THR A 147 -7.46 -7.44 -2.05
C THR A 147 -6.86 -8.50 -2.99
N SER A 148 -5.54 -8.46 -3.17
CA SER A 148 -4.79 -9.52 -3.86
C SER A 148 -4.58 -10.79 -3.01
N PHE A 149 -4.81 -10.71 -1.69
CA PHE A 149 -4.48 -11.79 -0.76
C PHE A 149 -5.15 -13.12 -1.07
N PRO A 150 -6.44 -13.20 -1.49
CA PRO A 150 -7.05 -14.47 -1.85
C PRO A 150 -6.32 -15.20 -2.98
N ASP A 151 -5.97 -14.49 -4.05
CA ASP A 151 -5.26 -15.06 -5.20
C ASP A 151 -3.83 -15.45 -4.84
N GLU A 152 -3.14 -14.62 -4.07
CA GLU A 152 -1.79 -14.89 -3.56
C GLU A 152 -1.77 -16.12 -2.65
N ALA A 153 -2.74 -16.24 -1.73
CA ALA A 153 -2.87 -17.37 -0.85
C ALA A 153 -3.24 -18.66 -1.60
N ALA A 154 -4.10 -18.58 -2.62
CA ALA A 154 -4.44 -19.71 -3.47
C ALA A 154 -3.22 -20.22 -4.24
N LYS A 155 -2.43 -19.30 -4.80
CA LYS A 155 -1.17 -19.67 -5.48
C LYS A 155 -0.19 -20.31 -4.50
N TRP A 156 0.00 -19.73 -3.32
CA TRP A 156 0.87 -20.30 -2.29
C TRP A 156 0.39 -21.70 -1.87
N SER A 157 -0.92 -21.91 -1.71
CA SER A 157 -1.54 -23.20 -1.38
C SER A 157 -1.23 -24.24 -2.44
N ALA A 158 -1.44 -23.92 -3.72
CA ALA A 158 -1.15 -24.82 -4.82
C ALA A 158 0.31 -25.29 -4.81
N GLU A 159 1.26 -24.38 -4.59
CA GLU A 159 2.70 -24.66 -4.61
C GLU A 159 3.21 -25.37 -3.34
N ASN A 160 2.65 -25.06 -2.16
CA ASN A 160 3.19 -25.50 -0.88
C ASN A 160 2.36 -26.57 -0.16
N CYS A 161 1.10 -26.71 -0.52
CA CYS A 161 0.22 -27.77 0.01
C CYS A 161 -0.08 -28.81 -1.05
N GLU A 162 -0.81 -28.46 -2.10
CA GLU A 162 -1.34 -29.39 -3.07
C GLU A 162 -0.25 -30.10 -3.87
N ALA A 163 0.75 -29.37 -4.36
CA ALA A 163 1.92 -29.96 -5.05
C ALA A 163 2.72 -30.94 -4.15
N LYS A 164 2.55 -30.84 -2.82
CA LYS A 164 3.19 -31.73 -1.83
C LYS A 164 2.23 -32.78 -1.26
N GLY A 165 1.06 -32.95 -1.88
CA GLY A 165 0.06 -33.94 -1.46
C GLY A 165 -0.67 -33.61 -0.16
N LYS A 166 -0.57 -32.35 0.32
CA LYS A 166 -1.33 -31.87 1.48
C LYS A 166 -2.65 -31.23 1.01
N PRO A 167 -3.68 -31.16 1.88
CA PRO A 167 -4.92 -30.47 1.55
C PRO A 167 -4.69 -29.00 1.26
N ALA A 168 -5.46 -28.43 0.32
CA ALA A 168 -5.44 -26.98 0.04
C ALA A 168 -5.86 -26.15 1.26
N LEU A 169 -5.47 -24.87 1.29
CA LEU A 169 -6.05 -23.90 2.22
C LEU A 169 -7.57 -23.79 2.00
N ASN A 170 -8.34 -23.72 3.07
CA ASN A 170 -9.72 -23.28 3.00
C ASN A 170 -9.77 -21.75 3.13
N ILE A 171 -9.78 -21.03 2.01
CA ILE A 171 -9.71 -19.57 1.96
C ILE A 171 -11.09 -18.97 2.24
N VAL A 172 -11.18 -18.11 3.24
CA VAL A 172 -12.38 -17.38 3.64
C VAL A 172 -12.20 -15.88 3.39
N GLY A 173 -12.99 -15.34 2.46
CA GLY A 173 -13.02 -13.91 2.18
C GLY A 173 -13.79 -13.13 3.27
N THR A 174 -13.13 -12.20 3.94
CA THR A 174 -13.71 -11.33 4.96
C THR A 174 -14.01 -9.92 4.42
N GLU A 175 -14.78 -9.12 5.15
CA GLU A 175 -15.11 -7.73 4.77
C GLU A 175 -13.97 -6.74 5.03
N GLY A 176 -12.80 -7.22 5.33
CA GLY A 176 -11.59 -6.44 5.60
C GLY A 176 -10.79 -7.07 6.72
N SER A 177 -9.65 -6.47 7.03
CA SER A 177 -8.73 -6.98 8.06
C SER A 177 -9.34 -6.96 9.48
N ALA A 178 -10.19 -6.00 9.80
CA ALA A 178 -10.87 -5.94 11.09
C ALA A 178 -11.84 -7.11 11.29
N ASP A 179 -12.59 -7.49 10.25
CA ASP A 179 -13.47 -8.65 10.28
C ASP A 179 -12.66 -9.95 10.40
N ALA A 180 -11.56 -10.09 9.64
CA ALA A 180 -10.66 -11.24 9.77
C ALA A 180 -10.12 -11.40 11.20
N ARG A 181 -9.68 -10.31 11.84
CA ARG A 181 -9.24 -10.32 13.25
C ARG A 181 -10.35 -10.74 14.21
N THR A 182 -11.57 -10.24 14.00
CA THR A 182 -12.73 -10.61 14.82
C THR A 182 -13.03 -12.09 14.71
N GLN A 183 -13.08 -12.64 13.50
CA GLN A 183 -13.34 -14.06 13.27
C GLN A 183 -12.23 -14.95 13.82
N LEU A 184 -10.96 -14.50 13.73
CA LEU A 184 -9.81 -15.20 14.31
C LEU A 184 -9.91 -15.27 15.84
N LYS A 185 -10.25 -14.15 16.52
CA LYS A 185 -10.48 -14.11 17.97
C LYS A 185 -11.62 -15.03 18.41
N GLN A 186 -12.64 -15.18 17.57
CA GLN A 186 -13.79 -16.05 17.82
C GLN A 186 -13.52 -17.53 17.52
N GLY A 187 -12.34 -17.86 17.00
CA GLY A 187 -11.96 -19.24 16.62
C GLY A 187 -12.68 -19.76 15.37
N ARG A 188 -13.28 -18.88 14.56
CA ARG A 188 -13.90 -19.23 13.29
C ARG A 188 -12.87 -19.43 12.17
N LEU A 189 -11.70 -18.83 12.34
CA LEU A 189 -10.54 -18.96 11.47
C LEU A 189 -9.39 -19.60 12.26
N ASP A 190 -8.60 -20.44 11.60
CA ASP A 190 -7.37 -20.99 12.16
C ASP A 190 -6.23 -19.97 12.07
N ALA A 191 -6.18 -19.24 10.96
CA ALA A 191 -5.21 -18.19 10.69
C ALA A 191 -5.86 -17.06 9.89
N ALA A 192 -5.13 -15.95 9.77
CA ALA A 192 -5.50 -14.89 8.84
C ALA A 192 -4.26 -14.40 8.06
N VAL A 193 -4.50 -13.72 6.94
CA VAL A 193 -3.46 -13.09 6.11
C VAL A 193 -3.69 -11.59 6.09
N GLN A 194 -2.60 -10.84 6.24
CA GLN A 194 -2.57 -9.39 6.14
C GLN A 194 -1.21 -8.94 5.60
N GLY A 195 -1.08 -7.68 5.22
CA GLY A 195 0.19 -7.11 4.78
C GLY A 195 1.22 -7.12 5.91
N SER A 196 2.43 -7.53 5.59
CA SER A 196 3.53 -7.68 6.54
C SER A 196 3.90 -6.36 7.23
N GLU A 197 3.68 -5.23 6.58
CA GLU A 197 3.93 -3.88 7.11
C GLU A 197 3.00 -3.52 8.26
N THR A 198 1.82 -4.14 8.33
CA THR A 198 0.81 -3.83 9.35
C THR A 198 0.90 -4.71 10.59
N LEU A 199 1.47 -5.91 10.47
CA LEU A 199 1.47 -6.90 11.55
C LEU A 199 2.26 -6.47 12.78
N PRO A 200 3.47 -5.87 12.68
CA PRO A 200 4.19 -5.39 13.86
C PRO A 200 3.38 -4.37 14.67
N TYR A 201 2.69 -3.46 13.98
CA TYR A 201 1.82 -2.48 14.64
C TYR A 201 0.62 -3.15 15.32
N LEU A 202 0.01 -4.13 14.67
CA LEU A 202 -1.08 -4.92 15.26
C LEU A 202 -0.66 -5.59 16.58
N LEU A 203 0.57 -6.13 16.64
CA LEU A 203 1.10 -6.74 17.88
C LEU A 203 1.31 -5.71 18.99
N THR A 204 1.60 -4.45 18.66
CA THR A 204 1.70 -3.39 19.67
C THR A 204 0.34 -2.90 20.16
N LEU A 205 -0.68 -2.88 19.27
CA LEU A 205 -2.04 -2.48 19.65
C LEU A 205 -2.76 -3.52 20.52
N GLU A 206 -2.54 -4.79 20.23
CA GLU A 206 -3.18 -5.90 20.91
C GLU A 206 -2.11 -6.90 21.40
N PRO A 207 -1.33 -6.53 22.44
CA PRO A 207 -0.29 -7.40 22.97
C PRO A 207 -0.85 -8.78 23.35
N ASP A 208 -0.05 -9.82 23.15
CA ASP A 208 -0.38 -11.22 23.50
C ASP A 208 -1.64 -11.78 22.85
N THR A 209 -2.20 -11.07 21.86
CA THR A 209 -3.43 -11.50 21.16
C THR A 209 -3.12 -12.31 19.91
N TYR A 210 -2.06 -11.94 19.18
CA TYR A 210 -1.68 -12.56 17.91
C TYR A 210 -0.21 -12.98 17.90
N ALA A 211 0.11 -13.88 16.99
CA ALA A 211 1.48 -14.28 16.69
C ALA A 211 1.66 -14.38 15.16
N ILE A 212 2.77 -13.88 14.65
CA ILE A 212 3.16 -14.00 13.25
C ILE A 212 3.77 -15.38 13.02
N VAL A 213 3.43 -16.01 11.88
CA VAL A 213 3.99 -17.32 11.51
C VAL A 213 4.72 -17.20 10.18
N GLY A 214 6.00 -17.58 10.20
CA GLY A 214 6.87 -17.53 9.03
C GLY A 214 7.23 -16.12 8.59
N THR A 215 7.63 -16.01 7.33
CA THR A 215 7.93 -14.76 6.63
C THR A 215 6.82 -14.41 5.64
N PRO A 216 6.77 -13.20 5.11
CA PRO A 216 5.86 -12.90 4.00
C PRO A 216 6.07 -13.89 2.85
N PHE A 217 4.98 -14.42 2.30
CA PHE A 217 5.05 -15.38 1.20
C PHE A 217 4.90 -14.72 -0.18
N THR A 218 4.68 -13.41 -0.21
CA THR A 218 4.77 -12.57 -1.41
C THR A 218 5.62 -11.34 -1.13
N SER A 219 6.04 -10.64 -2.19
CA SER A 219 6.69 -9.34 -2.12
C SER A 219 6.19 -8.51 -3.29
N VAL A 220 5.47 -7.45 -3.00
CA VAL A 220 4.88 -6.54 -3.99
C VAL A 220 5.16 -5.09 -3.59
N TYR A 221 5.25 -4.19 -4.56
CA TYR A 221 5.24 -2.76 -4.27
C TYR A 221 3.83 -2.30 -3.93
N GLN A 222 3.73 -1.34 -3.02
CA GLN A 222 2.55 -0.53 -2.81
C GLN A 222 2.81 0.87 -3.35
N GLY A 223 1.85 1.40 -4.09
CA GLY A 223 2.02 2.65 -4.79
C GLY A 223 0.80 3.56 -4.70
N ILE A 224 1.05 4.84 -4.91
CA ILE A 224 0.04 5.85 -5.18
C ILE A 224 -0.52 5.55 -6.57
N GLY A 225 -1.83 5.34 -6.69
CA GLY A 225 -2.48 5.01 -7.94
C GLY A 225 -3.02 6.23 -8.68
N PHE A 226 -2.76 6.31 -9.97
CA PHE A 226 -3.18 7.42 -10.85
C PHE A 226 -3.93 6.90 -12.06
N SER A 227 -4.87 7.71 -12.59
CA SER A 227 -5.46 7.45 -13.90
C SER A 227 -4.39 7.51 -14.99
N LYS A 228 -4.48 6.62 -15.96
CA LYS A 228 -3.63 6.68 -17.17
C LYS A 228 -3.81 7.97 -17.97
N ASP A 229 -4.94 8.65 -17.79
CA ASP A 229 -5.24 9.93 -18.43
C ASP A 229 -4.65 11.14 -17.67
N ALA A 230 -3.92 10.89 -16.57
CA ALA A 230 -3.30 11.93 -15.74
C ALA A 230 -1.80 11.72 -15.53
N PRO A 231 -0.99 11.49 -16.58
CA PRO A 231 0.44 11.22 -16.45
C PRO A 231 1.20 12.40 -15.82
N GLU A 232 0.79 13.63 -16.10
CA GLU A 232 1.41 14.84 -15.53
C GLU A 232 1.21 14.92 -14.01
N LEU A 233 0.04 14.51 -13.49
CA LEU A 233 -0.22 14.44 -12.04
C LEU A 233 0.67 13.36 -11.40
N ARG A 234 0.74 12.19 -12.00
CA ARG A 234 1.62 11.10 -11.56
C ARG A 234 3.07 11.58 -11.47
N ASP A 235 3.57 12.23 -12.52
CA ASP A 235 4.96 12.66 -12.60
C ASP A 235 5.27 13.78 -11.58
N ALA A 236 4.31 14.68 -11.31
CA ALA A 236 4.43 15.68 -10.25
C ALA A 236 4.55 15.01 -8.87
N PHE A 237 3.71 14.02 -8.57
CA PHE A 237 3.77 13.27 -7.32
C PHE A 237 5.04 12.40 -7.21
N ALA A 238 5.51 11.80 -8.31
CA ALA A 238 6.77 11.09 -8.34
C ALA A 238 7.97 12.00 -8.03
N GLY A 239 7.98 13.20 -8.60
CA GLY A 239 8.99 14.22 -8.30
C GLY A 239 8.97 14.68 -6.85
N ALA A 240 7.77 14.91 -6.30
CA ALA A 240 7.59 15.28 -4.90
C ALA A 240 8.06 14.16 -3.95
N LEU A 241 7.67 12.91 -4.20
CA LEU A 241 8.11 11.76 -3.39
C LEU A 241 9.64 11.64 -3.40
N LYS A 242 10.25 11.75 -4.58
CA LYS A 242 11.70 11.72 -4.67
C LYS A 242 12.35 12.86 -3.86
N ALA A 243 11.82 14.06 -3.92
CA ALA A 243 12.36 15.19 -3.18
C ALA A 243 12.27 15.00 -1.66
N LEU A 244 11.15 14.47 -1.15
CA LEU A 244 10.99 14.12 0.27
C LEU A 244 12.00 13.04 0.69
N MET A 245 12.16 11.99 -0.11
CA MET A 245 13.16 10.93 0.16
C MET A 245 14.59 11.47 0.17
N ASP A 246 14.94 12.35 -0.79
CA ASP A 246 16.29 12.95 -0.88
C ASP A 246 16.57 13.89 0.31
N SER A 247 15.54 14.55 0.88
CA SER A 247 15.66 15.41 2.06
C SER A 247 15.69 14.65 3.39
N GLY A 248 15.25 13.40 3.39
CA GLY A 248 15.12 12.57 4.59
C GLY A 248 13.88 12.89 5.43
N GLU A 249 12.88 13.51 4.82
CA GLU A 249 11.58 13.84 5.43
C GLU A 249 10.61 12.66 5.42
#